data_c4569eba79ae5017bebc221782246c38
#
_entry.id   c4569eba79ae5017bebc221782246c38
#
_cell.length_a   1.000
_cell.length_b   1.000
_cell.length_c   1.000
_cell.angle_alpha   90.00
_cell.angle_beta   90.00
_cell.angle_gamma   90.00
#
_symmetry.space_group_name_H-M   'P 1'
#
loop_
_entity.id
_entity.type
_entity.pdbx_description
1 polymer ?
#
loop_
_entity_poly.entity_id
_entity_poly.type
_entity_poly.pdbx_seq_one_letter_code
_entity_poly.pdbx_strand_id
1 'polypeptide(L)'
;MTITYVLQVLQAMEDGKIQDPTYIKDLEGELHKAFRRVRRRLLRLRSRAQYEIGEMDRAKVSATSSHMEEFTKYCAMIRNFNMKDCEGLPGIESFLKEGFKVDDMIARADKIASLEAVSAAAYSSMALGFGILDSFAILPKVNIDNKRFHSMDMTYIHELIEDLKNYQNHVRKLTASIDEIGRKAREEADCLNDLHDYFVDGIDDLKTILERKGEDWNRYSQSEKMQVARAIQCAQLITILFPHLLNDKGEVSEESEKAIEKAKKALAFRDA
;
A
#
# COMPACT_ATOMS: atom_id res chain seq x y z
N MET A 1 9.46 25.75 -17.62
CA MET A 1 10.20 24.83 -18.50
C MET A 1 10.53 23.54 -17.79
N THR A 2 10.70 22.44 -18.51
CA THR A 2 10.92 21.08 -17.97
C THR A 2 12.30 20.58 -18.43
N ILE A 3 12.81 19.50 -17.80
CA ILE A 3 14.05 18.84 -18.28
C ILE A 3 13.91 18.42 -19.75
N THR A 4 12.71 18.00 -20.17
CA THR A 4 12.42 17.67 -21.57
C THR A 4 12.69 18.84 -22.52
N TYR A 5 12.30 20.04 -22.15
CA TYR A 5 12.60 21.24 -22.95
C TYR A 5 14.11 21.50 -23.05
N VAL A 6 14.83 21.40 -21.95
CA VAL A 6 16.29 21.55 -21.93
C VAL A 6 16.96 20.52 -22.85
N LEU A 7 16.53 19.26 -22.76
CA LEU A 7 17.00 18.17 -23.65
C LEU A 7 16.75 18.49 -25.13
N GLN A 8 15.57 19.00 -25.48
CA GLN A 8 15.25 19.38 -26.87
C GLN A 8 16.17 20.49 -27.39
N VAL A 9 16.47 21.49 -26.55
CA VAL A 9 17.37 22.57 -26.91
C VAL A 9 18.80 22.07 -27.07
N LEU A 10 19.30 21.25 -26.15
CA LEU A 10 20.64 20.64 -26.23
C LEU A 10 20.78 19.75 -27.48
N GLN A 11 19.78 18.96 -27.82
CA GLN A 11 19.76 18.17 -29.05
C GLN A 11 19.78 19.05 -30.30
N ALA A 12 19.01 20.15 -30.31
CA ALA A 12 19.07 21.11 -31.43
C ALA A 12 20.41 21.79 -31.57
N MET A 13 21.16 22.00 -30.47
CA MET A 13 22.54 22.46 -30.50
C MET A 13 23.48 21.40 -31.07
N GLU A 14 23.36 20.15 -30.62
CA GLU A 14 24.15 19.03 -31.14
C GLU A 14 23.92 18.83 -32.64
N ASP A 15 22.69 19.00 -33.13
CA ASP A 15 22.31 18.95 -34.54
C ASP A 15 22.80 20.20 -35.32
N GLY A 16 23.42 21.18 -34.71
CA GLY A 16 23.84 22.42 -35.35
C GLY A 16 22.72 23.39 -35.71
N LYS A 17 21.51 23.16 -35.23
CA LYS A 17 20.32 23.99 -35.48
C LYS A 17 20.32 25.28 -34.64
N ILE A 18 21.00 25.26 -33.50
CA ILE A 18 21.17 26.41 -32.59
C ILE A 18 22.68 26.63 -32.39
N GLN A 19 23.18 27.79 -32.82
CA GLN A 19 24.61 28.15 -32.72
C GLN A 19 24.85 29.43 -31.89
N ASP A 20 23.79 30.03 -31.35
CA ASP A 20 23.90 31.29 -30.59
C ASP A 20 24.25 30.99 -29.12
N PRO A 21 25.42 31.43 -28.64
CA PRO A 21 25.89 31.21 -27.26
C PRO A 21 25.04 31.91 -26.20
N THR A 22 24.17 32.86 -26.56
CA THR A 22 23.29 33.52 -25.58
C THR A 22 22.25 32.57 -25.01
N TYR A 23 21.82 31.59 -25.78
CA TYR A 23 20.89 30.55 -25.34
C TYR A 23 21.45 29.71 -24.15
N ILE A 24 22.78 29.57 -24.05
CA ILE A 24 23.42 28.72 -23.03
C ILE A 24 23.22 29.27 -21.63
N LYS A 25 23.36 30.58 -21.43
CA LYS A 25 23.17 31.22 -20.12
C LYS A 25 21.73 31.04 -19.61
N ASP A 26 20.77 31.22 -20.49
CA ASP A 26 19.34 31.02 -20.18
C ASP A 26 19.05 29.57 -19.89
N LEU A 27 19.66 28.65 -20.64
CA LEU A 27 19.49 27.22 -20.51
C LEU A 27 20.04 26.68 -19.17
N GLU A 28 21.17 27.15 -18.69
CA GLU A 28 21.71 26.82 -17.37
C GLU A 28 20.74 27.20 -16.25
N GLY A 29 20.23 28.44 -16.29
CA GLY A 29 19.23 28.92 -15.34
C GLY A 29 17.96 28.09 -15.35
N GLU A 30 17.49 27.71 -16.55
CA GLU A 30 16.29 26.84 -16.71
C GLU A 30 16.53 25.42 -16.24
N LEU A 31 17.70 24.85 -16.43
CA LEU A 31 18.06 23.53 -15.92
C LEU A 31 18.05 23.49 -14.39
N HIS A 32 18.64 24.49 -13.74
CA HIS A 32 18.60 24.63 -12.28
C HIS A 32 17.15 24.80 -11.75
N LYS A 33 16.31 25.54 -12.46
CA LYS A 33 14.88 25.67 -12.12
C LYS A 33 14.15 24.33 -12.30
N ALA A 34 14.46 23.57 -13.35
CA ALA A 34 13.87 22.27 -13.62
C ALA A 34 14.22 21.26 -12.52
N PHE A 35 15.49 21.16 -12.10
CA PHE A 35 15.89 20.28 -10.98
C PHE A 35 15.19 20.66 -9.68
N ARG A 36 15.07 21.95 -9.35
CA ARG A 36 14.32 22.38 -8.15
C ARG A 36 12.84 22.00 -8.22
N ARG A 37 12.21 22.08 -9.40
CA ARG A 37 10.80 21.65 -9.58
C ARG A 37 10.63 20.15 -9.40
N VAL A 38 11.53 19.36 -9.99
CA VAL A 38 11.53 17.89 -9.81
C VAL A 38 11.66 17.52 -8.35
N ARG A 39 12.67 18.09 -7.65
CA ARG A 39 12.87 17.85 -6.21
C ARG A 39 11.63 18.19 -5.39
N ARG A 40 10.99 19.34 -5.63
CA ARG A 40 9.76 19.75 -4.93
C ARG A 40 8.60 18.79 -5.21
N ARG A 41 8.48 18.31 -6.46
CA ARG A 41 7.45 17.33 -6.83
C ARG A 41 7.66 16.02 -6.08
N LEU A 42 8.86 15.48 -6.09
CA LEU A 42 9.19 14.24 -5.39
C LEU A 42 8.96 14.35 -3.87
N LEU A 43 9.35 15.46 -3.25
CA LEU A 43 9.08 15.71 -1.83
C LEU A 43 7.57 15.70 -1.52
N ARG A 44 6.74 16.29 -2.37
CA ARG A 44 5.27 16.27 -2.18
C ARG A 44 4.69 14.87 -2.33
N LEU A 45 5.14 14.12 -3.35
CA LEU A 45 4.70 12.73 -3.56
C LEU A 45 5.09 11.84 -2.39
N ARG A 46 6.34 11.99 -1.92
CA ARG A 46 6.83 11.30 -0.73
C ARG A 46 5.96 11.61 0.49
N SER A 47 5.73 12.89 0.80
CA SER A 47 4.91 13.27 1.96
C SER A 47 3.49 12.72 1.86
N ARG A 48 2.93 12.65 0.64
CA ARG A 48 1.62 12.03 0.42
C ARG A 48 1.66 10.52 0.67
N ALA A 49 2.64 9.80 0.12
CA ALA A 49 2.77 8.37 0.35
C ALA A 49 2.99 8.04 1.84
N GLN A 50 3.79 8.85 2.55
CA GLN A 50 3.97 8.74 4.00
C GLN A 50 2.66 8.93 4.77
N TYR A 51 1.83 9.88 4.36
CA TYR A 51 0.51 10.08 4.94
C TYR A 51 -0.40 8.86 4.73
N GLU A 52 -0.47 8.32 3.51
CA GLU A 52 -1.29 7.14 3.19
C GLU A 52 -0.83 5.89 3.97
N ILE A 53 0.49 5.68 4.13
CA ILE A 53 1.04 4.61 4.99
C ILE A 53 0.58 4.81 6.44
N GLY A 54 0.63 6.05 6.95
CA GLY A 54 0.17 6.35 8.31
C GLY A 54 -1.34 6.11 8.50
N GLU A 55 -2.17 6.38 7.49
CA GLU A 55 -3.61 6.04 7.52
C GLU A 55 -3.82 4.52 7.52
N MET A 56 -3.09 3.80 6.68
CA MET A 56 -3.12 2.33 6.64
C MET A 56 -2.75 1.73 8.00
N ASP A 57 -1.69 2.20 8.64
CA ASP A 57 -1.28 1.71 9.95
C ASP A 57 -2.33 2.02 11.03
N ARG A 58 -2.98 3.19 10.96
CA ARG A 58 -4.13 3.51 11.85
C ARG A 58 -5.30 2.57 11.63
N ALA A 59 -5.63 2.28 10.37
CA ALA A 59 -6.69 1.33 10.04
C ALA A 59 -6.37 -0.09 10.56
N LYS A 60 -5.11 -0.55 10.46
CA LYS A 60 -4.66 -1.82 11.05
C LYS A 60 -4.89 -1.84 12.56
N VAL A 61 -4.46 -0.80 13.26
CA VAL A 61 -4.65 -0.70 14.71
C VAL A 61 -6.13 -0.70 15.08
N SER A 62 -6.95 0.08 14.36
CA SER A 62 -8.40 0.13 14.60
C SER A 62 -9.07 -1.22 14.39
N ALA A 63 -8.73 -1.92 13.30
CA ALA A 63 -9.36 -3.19 12.94
C ALA A 63 -8.96 -4.37 13.86
N THR A 64 -7.82 -4.27 14.56
CA THR A 64 -7.26 -5.40 15.31
C THR A 64 -7.28 -5.23 16.82
N SER A 65 -7.57 -4.06 17.36
CA SER A 65 -7.53 -3.80 18.81
C SER A 65 -8.53 -4.66 19.62
N SER A 66 -9.33 -4.07 20.45
CA SER A 66 -10.27 -4.77 21.35
C SER A 66 -11.26 -5.71 20.65
N HIS A 67 -11.65 -5.41 19.42
CA HIS A 67 -12.63 -6.19 18.67
C HIS A 67 -12.13 -7.59 18.28
N MET A 68 -10.87 -7.72 17.93
CA MET A 68 -10.30 -9.04 17.59
C MET A 68 -10.24 -9.97 18.81
N GLU A 69 -9.88 -9.43 20.00
CA GLU A 69 -9.89 -10.18 21.24
C GLU A 69 -11.32 -10.62 21.61
N GLU A 70 -12.28 -9.73 21.49
CA GLU A 70 -13.70 -10.03 21.75
C GLU A 70 -14.23 -11.10 20.79
N PHE A 71 -13.92 -10.99 19.52
CA PHE A 71 -14.26 -11.98 18.50
C PHE A 71 -13.69 -13.37 18.82
N THR A 72 -12.40 -13.48 19.12
CA THR A 72 -11.76 -14.76 19.40
C THR A 72 -12.37 -15.42 20.62
N LYS A 73 -12.69 -14.64 21.65
CA LYS A 73 -13.39 -15.10 22.85
C LYS A 73 -14.75 -15.72 22.51
N TYR A 74 -15.58 -15.05 21.72
CA TYR A 74 -16.90 -15.55 21.36
C TYR A 74 -16.81 -16.73 20.39
N CYS A 75 -15.93 -16.72 19.40
CA CYS A 75 -15.73 -17.84 18.49
C CYS A 75 -15.28 -19.12 19.21
N ALA A 76 -14.41 -19.00 20.22
CA ALA A 76 -13.94 -20.13 21.01
C ALA A 76 -15.05 -20.79 21.85
N MET A 77 -16.14 -20.09 22.12
CA MET A 77 -17.30 -20.66 22.82
C MET A 77 -18.15 -21.56 21.91
N ILE A 78 -18.08 -21.42 20.59
CA ILE A 78 -18.95 -22.19 19.65
C ILE A 78 -18.45 -23.63 19.56
N ARG A 79 -19.35 -24.57 19.92
CA ARG A 79 -19.12 -26.01 19.82
C ARG A 79 -19.76 -26.55 18.53
N ASN A 80 -19.21 -27.64 18.02
CA ASN A 80 -19.73 -28.35 16.83
C ASN A 80 -19.71 -27.46 15.55
N PHE A 81 -18.84 -26.47 15.49
CA PHE A 81 -18.72 -25.57 14.35
C PHE A 81 -18.40 -26.32 13.05
N ASN A 82 -19.17 -26.04 12.00
CA ASN A 82 -18.96 -26.62 10.68
C ASN A 82 -19.16 -25.60 9.57
N MET A 83 -18.04 -25.14 8.99
CA MET A 83 -18.06 -24.12 7.92
C MET A 83 -18.77 -24.59 6.64
N LYS A 84 -18.88 -25.91 6.41
CA LYS A 84 -19.62 -26.47 5.24
C LYS A 84 -21.11 -26.12 5.26
N ASP A 85 -21.68 -25.86 6.44
CA ASP A 85 -23.06 -25.42 6.54
C ASP A 85 -23.29 -24.01 5.93
N CYS A 86 -22.22 -23.30 5.62
CA CYS A 86 -22.23 -21.95 5.04
C CYS A 86 -21.86 -21.95 3.54
N GLU A 87 -21.88 -23.10 2.87
CA GLU A 87 -21.74 -23.19 1.42
C GLU A 87 -22.75 -22.26 0.74
N GLY A 88 -22.28 -21.39 -0.16
CA GLY A 88 -23.10 -20.36 -0.83
C GLY A 88 -22.93 -18.95 -0.28
N LEU A 89 -22.15 -18.74 0.80
CA LEU A 89 -21.73 -17.41 1.19
C LEU A 89 -20.70 -16.91 0.17
N PRO A 90 -20.93 -15.76 -0.50
CA PRO A 90 -19.98 -15.22 -1.47
C PRO A 90 -18.60 -15.03 -0.85
N GLY A 91 -17.56 -15.51 -1.53
CA GLY A 91 -16.18 -15.41 -1.07
C GLY A 91 -15.73 -16.48 -0.07
N ILE A 92 -16.64 -17.25 0.54
CA ILE A 92 -16.28 -18.32 1.50
C ILE A 92 -15.65 -19.52 0.81
N GLU A 93 -15.97 -19.75 -0.45
CA GLU A 93 -15.45 -20.88 -1.23
C GLU A 93 -13.93 -20.92 -1.32
N SER A 94 -13.27 -19.75 -1.34
CA SER A 94 -11.82 -19.66 -1.34
C SER A 94 -11.22 -20.17 -0.03
N PHE A 95 -11.92 -19.96 1.08
CA PHE A 95 -11.48 -20.38 2.41
C PHE A 95 -11.69 -21.88 2.63
N LEU A 96 -12.79 -22.43 2.10
CA LEU A 96 -13.07 -23.86 2.17
C LEU A 96 -12.06 -24.69 1.35
N LYS A 97 -11.62 -24.16 0.20
CA LYS A 97 -10.62 -24.81 -0.67
C LYS A 97 -9.20 -24.81 -0.08
N GLU A 98 -8.85 -23.82 0.71
CA GLU A 98 -7.54 -23.70 1.34
C GLU A 98 -7.37 -24.53 2.62
N GLY A 99 -8.34 -25.41 2.95
CA GLY A 99 -8.29 -26.24 4.17
C GLY A 99 -8.44 -25.41 5.46
N PHE A 100 -9.23 -24.37 5.39
CA PHE A 100 -9.47 -23.45 6.48
C PHE A 100 -9.95 -24.15 7.75
N LYS A 101 -9.25 -23.90 8.85
CA LYS A 101 -9.66 -24.31 10.20
C LYS A 101 -9.91 -23.08 11.05
N VAL A 102 -11.05 -23.03 11.72
CA VAL A 102 -11.39 -21.90 12.61
C VAL A 102 -10.37 -21.75 13.73
N ASP A 103 -9.89 -22.85 14.29
CA ASP A 103 -8.87 -22.84 15.35
C ASP A 103 -7.57 -22.17 14.90
N ASP A 104 -7.12 -22.43 13.66
CA ASP A 104 -5.93 -21.80 13.09
C ASP A 104 -6.16 -20.29 12.87
N MET A 105 -7.39 -19.89 12.52
CA MET A 105 -7.76 -18.49 12.37
C MET A 105 -7.83 -17.80 13.74
N ILE A 106 -8.46 -18.41 14.73
CA ILE A 106 -8.50 -17.89 16.11
C ILE A 106 -7.08 -17.69 16.62
N ALA A 107 -6.18 -18.68 16.46
CA ALA A 107 -4.80 -18.57 16.90
C ALA A 107 -4.03 -17.41 16.20
N ARG A 108 -4.32 -17.16 14.92
CA ARG A 108 -3.74 -16.01 14.20
C ARG A 108 -4.34 -14.69 14.67
N ALA A 109 -5.66 -14.66 14.88
CA ALA A 109 -6.36 -13.49 15.37
C ALA A 109 -5.89 -13.11 16.78
N ASP A 110 -5.75 -14.08 17.69
CA ASP A 110 -5.17 -13.86 19.03
C ASP A 110 -3.75 -13.29 18.99
N LYS A 111 -2.92 -13.80 18.09
CA LYS A 111 -1.57 -13.28 17.90
C LYS A 111 -1.56 -11.82 17.45
N ILE A 112 -2.49 -11.45 16.56
CA ILE A 112 -2.62 -10.07 16.05
C ILE A 112 -3.27 -9.16 17.10
N ALA A 113 -4.22 -9.67 17.89
CA ALA A 113 -4.90 -8.92 18.95
C ALA A 113 -3.97 -8.51 20.10
N SER A 114 -2.80 -9.14 20.25
CA SER A 114 -1.86 -8.71 21.26
C SER A 114 -1.40 -7.27 20.99
N LEU A 115 -1.54 -6.39 21.98
CA LEU A 115 -1.19 -4.96 21.86
C LEU A 115 0.27 -4.76 21.41
N GLU A 116 1.13 -5.70 21.77
CA GLU A 116 2.55 -5.72 21.42
C GLU A 116 2.74 -6.01 19.92
N ALA A 117 2.01 -6.97 19.36
CA ALA A 117 2.05 -7.30 17.92
C ALA A 117 1.47 -6.16 17.07
N VAL A 118 0.34 -5.57 17.48
CA VAL A 118 -0.29 -4.44 16.80
C VAL A 118 0.66 -3.24 16.76
N SER A 119 1.23 -2.88 17.90
CA SER A 119 2.19 -1.77 18.01
C SER A 119 3.45 -2.03 17.18
N ALA A 120 4.02 -3.25 17.28
CA ALA A 120 5.22 -3.61 16.53
C ALA A 120 4.99 -3.60 15.03
N ALA A 121 3.85 -4.11 14.54
CA ALA A 121 3.52 -4.11 13.12
C ALA A 121 3.31 -2.69 12.59
N ALA A 122 2.56 -1.84 13.28
CA ALA A 122 2.34 -0.45 12.90
C ALA A 122 3.67 0.32 12.83
N TYR A 123 4.49 0.25 13.88
CA TYR A 123 5.79 0.93 13.90
C TYR A 123 6.76 0.40 12.85
N SER A 124 6.79 -0.90 12.58
CA SER A 124 7.70 -1.48 11.59
C SER A 124 7.28 -1.12 10.16
N SER A 125 6.00 -1.12 9.84
CA SER A 125 5.50 -0.68 8.52
C SER A 125 5.79 0.79 8.27
N MET A 126 5.55 1.64 9.28
CA MET A 126 5.86 3.07 9.20
C MET A 126 7.37 3.31 9.07
N ALA A 127 8.20 2.67 9.89
CA ALA A 127 9.65 2.83 9.85
C ALA A 127 10.24 2.33 8.52
N LEU A 128 9.78 1.18 8.03
CA LEU A 128 10.19 0.61 6.74
C LEU A 128 9.76 1.53 5.59
N GLY A 129 8.50 1.93 5.54
CA GLY A 129 7.97 2.83 4.52
C GLY A 129 8.69 4.19 4.51
N PHE A 130 8.94 4.77 5.67
CA PHE A 130 9.65 6.05 5.77
C PHE A 130 11.13 5.91 5.40
N GLY A 131 11.80 4.86 5.85
CA GLY A 131 13.21 4.60 5.51
C GLY A 131 13.40 4.37 4.01
N ILE A 132 12.53 3.60 3.38
CA ILE A 132 12.55 3.35 1.93
C ILE A 132 12.24 4.64 1.15
N LEU A 133 11.19 5.37 1.53
CA LEU A 133 10.86 6.64 0.90
C LEU A 133 11.96 7.69 1.09
N ASP A 134 12.76 7.59 2.16
CA ASP A 134 13.94 8.44 2.37
C ASP A 134 15.10 8.06 1.44
N SER A 135 15.35 6.78 1.23
CA SER A 135 16.38 6.32 0.29
C SER A 135 16.06 6.73 -1.15
N PHE A 136 14.77 6.79 -1.51
CA PHE A 136 14.31 7.27 -2.80
C PHE A 136 14.53 8.78 -3.04
N ALA A 137 14.83 9.55 -1.99
CA ALA A 137 15.10 10.98 -2.12
C ALA A 137 16.52 11.30 -2.66
N ILE A 138 17.37 10.28 -2.86
CA ILE A 138 18.72 10.44 -3.40
C ILE A 138 18.62 10.51 -4.92
N LEU A 139 18.49 11.74 -5.44
CA LEU A 139 18.53 11.97 -6.88
C LEU A 139 19.98 11.91 -7.37
N PRO A 140 20.24 11.32 -8.57
CA PRO A 140 21.52 11.39 -9.21
C PRO A 140 21.97 12.87 -9.35
N LYS A 141 23.24 13.14 -9.08
CA LYS A 141 23.80 14.46 -9.31
C LYS A 141 24.18 14.58 -10.78
N VAL A 142 23.59 15.54 -11.48
CA VAL A 142 24.08 15.96 -12.77
C VAL A 142 25.03 17.13 -12.51
N ASN A 143 26.32 16.94 -12.76
CA ASN A 143 27.34 17.98 -12.59
C ASN A 143 27.37 18.81 -13.87
N ILE A 144 27.18 20.12 -13.72
CA ILE A 144 27.29 21.08 -14.83
C ILE A 144 28.66 21.69 -14.77
N ASP A 145 29.53 21.37 -15.75
CA ASP A 145 30.80 22.07 -15.96
C ASP A 145 30.53 23.34 -16.77
N ASN A 146 30.42 24.44 -16.06
CA ASN A 146 30.04 25.72 -16.65
C ASN A 146 31.07 26.19 -17.72
N LYS A 147 32.37 25.86 -17.58
CA LYS A 147 33.39 26.26 -18.57
C LYS A 147 33.16 25.51 -19.88
N ARG A 148 33.04 24.19 -19.83
CA ARG A 148 32.80 23.36 -21.02
C ARG A 148 31.42 23.66 -21.63
N PHE A 149 30.41 23.91 -20.79
CA PHE A 149 29.06 24.27 -21.24
C PHE A 149 29.05 25.61 -21.97
N HIS A 150 29.66 26.66 -21.39
CA HIS A 150 29.72 28.01 -22.00
C HIS A 150 30.63 28.08 -23.22
N SER A 151 31.62 27.18 -23.34
CA SER A 151 32.46 27.08 -24.54
C SER A 151 31.80 26.27 -25.67
N MET A 152 30.58 25.79 -25.51
CA MET A 152 29.89 24.92 -26.48
C MET A 152 30.71 23.66 -26.84
N ASP A 153 31.42 23.09 -25.86
CA ASP A 153 32.12 21.80 -26.07
C ASP A 153 31.11 20.72 -26.45
N MET A 154 31.08 20.33 -27.72
CA MET A 154 30.08 19.39 -28.25
C MET A 154 30.19 18.01 -27.64
N THR A 155 31.39 17.60 -27.26
CA THR A 155 31.60 16.34 -26.53
C THR A 155 30.90 16.38 -25.18
N TYR A 156 31.07 17.50 -24.47
CA TYR A 156 30.41 17.72 -23.20
C TYR A 156 28.88 17.83 -23.32
N ILE A 157 28.40 18.54 -24.38
CA ILE A 157 26.94 18.63 -24.62
C ILE A 157 26.34 17.25 -24.83
N HIS A 158 27.02 16.37 -25.58
CA HIS A 158 26.57 14.98 -25.77
C HIS A 158 26.54 14.21 -24.42
N GLU A 159 27.62 14.31 -23.63
CA GLU A 159 27.66 13.70 -22.28
C GLU A 159 26.51 14.20 -21.40
N LEU A 160 26.26 15.50 -21.40
CA LEU A 160 25.19 16.13 -20.61
C LEU A 160 23.79 15.69 -21.06
N ILE A 161 23.56 15.51 -22.35
CA ILE A 161 22.30 14.96 -22.88
C ILE A 161 22.05 13.56 -22.32
N GLU A 162 23.07 12.69 -22.34
CA GLU A 162 22.93 11.32 -21.82
C GLU A 162 22.70 11.33 -20.30
N ASP A 163 23.42 12.16 -19.54
CA ASP A 163 23.22 12.31 -18.10
C ASP A 163 21.79 12.80 -17.77
N LEU A 164 21.27 13.75 -18.53
CA LEU A 164 19.90 14.26 -18.34
C LEU A 164 18.84 13.23 -18.72
N LYS A 165 19.06 12.43 -19.77
CA LYS A 165 18.16 11.30 -20.10
C LYS A 165 18.14 10.28 -18.98
N ASN A 166 19.31 9.91 -18.45
CA ASN A 166 19.44 8.98 -17.34
C ASN A 166 18.77 9.53 -16.07
N TYR A 167 18.97 10.80 -15.76
CA TYR A 167 18.30 11.49 -14.66
C TYR A 167 16.77 11.48 -14.85
N GLN A 168 16.27 11.79 -16.02
CA GLN A 168 14.83 11.81 -16.33
C GLN A 168 14.20 10.42 -16.17
N ASN A 169 14.89 9.37 -16.65
CA ASN A 169 14.44 8.01 -16.50
C ASN A 169 14.40 7.56 -15.03
N HIS A 170 15.43 7.94 -14.26
CA HIS A 170 15.47 7.67 -12.83
C HIS A 170 14.31 8.35 -12.08
N VAL A 171 14.10 9.65 -12.34
CA VAL A 171 13.00 10.42 -11.75
C VAL A 171 11.64 9.81 -12.10
N ARG A 172 11.46 9.33 -13.35
CA ARG A 172 10.20 8.71 -13.79
C ARG A 172 9.93 7.41 -13.03
N LYS A 173 10.94 6.53 -12.91
CA LYS A 173 10.84 5.28 -12.14
C LYS A 173 10.51 5.56 -10.68
N LEU A 174 11.26 6.48 -10.06
CA LEU A 174 11.06 6.88 -8.67
C LEU A 174 9.66 7.44 -8.42
N THR A 175 9.18 8.32 -9.31
CA THR A 175 7.83 8.87 -9.22
C THR A 175 6.78 7.75 -9.26
N ALA A 176 6.92 6.80 -10.19
CA ALA A 176 5.99 5.68 -10.33
C ALA A 176 5.97 4.80 -9.08
N SER A 177 7.14 4.47 -8.52
CA SER A 177 7.24 3.66 -7.31
C SER A 177 6.60 4.36 -6.08
N ILE A 178 6.85 5.65 -5.88
CA ILE A 178 6.25 6.40 -4.78
C ILE A 178 4.73 6.50 -4.92
N ASP A 179 4.23 6.78 -6.13
CA ASP A 179 2.79 6.85 -6.41
C ASP A 179 2.12 5.49 -6.17
N GLU A 180 2.77 4.39 -6.57
CA GLU A 180 2.28 3.03 -6.39
C GLU A 180 2.16 2.67 -4.90
N ILE A 181 3.21 2.94 -4.11
CA ILE A 181 3.20 2.71 -2.65
C ILE A 181 2.05 3.47 -2.00
N GLY A 182 1.91 4.77 -2.29
CA GLY A 182 0.84 5.59 -1.72
C GLY A 182 -0.56 5.11 -2.13
N ARG A 183 -0.73 4.70 -3.39
CA ARG A 183 -2.00 4.17 -3.89
C ARG A 183 -2.37 2.86 -3.20
N LYS A 184 -1.42 1.93 -3.07
CA LYS A 184 -1.66 0.63 -2.43
C LYS A 184 -1.91 0.76 -0.92
N ALA A 185 -1.18 1.65 -0.24
CA ALA A 185 -1.44 1.94 1.17
C ALA A 185 -2.87 2.46 1.40
N ARG A 186 -3.35 3.36 0.53
CA ARG A 186 -4.73 3.84 0.58
C ARG A 186 -5.73 2.72 0.32
N GLU A 187 -5.53 1.92 -0.73
CA GLU A 187 -6.42 0.80 -1.07
C GLU A 187 -6.54 -0.19 0.10
N GLU A 188 -5.43 -0.46 0.80
CA GLU A 188 -5.41 -1.33 1.98
C GLU A 188 -6.13 -0.68 3.17
N ALA A 189 -5.92 0.61 3.42
CA ALA A 189 -6.63 1.36 4.47
C ALA A 189 -8.14 1.36 4.24
N ASP A 190 -8.59 1.64 3.02
CA ASP A 190 -10.01 1.64 2.65
C ASP A 190 -10.62 0.25 2.90
N CYS A 191 -9.96 -0.83 2.44
CA CYS A 191 -10.41 -2.19 2.70
C CYS A 191 -10.49 -2.52 4.20
N LEU A 192 -9.50 -2.11 4.99
CA LEU A 192 -9.48 -2.36 6.44
C LEU A 192 -10.59 -1.61 7.17
N ASN A 193 -10.87 -0.38 6.80
CA ASN A 193 -11.95 0.41 7.39
C ASN A 193 -13.32 -0.22 7.08
N ASP A 194 -13.56 -0.57 5.81
CA ASP A 194 -14.80 -1.23 5.41
C ASP A 194 -14.98 -2.59 6.11
N LEU A 195 -13.90 -3.39 6.17
CA LEU A 195 -13.93 -4.67 6.88
C LEU A 195 -14.15 -4.51 8.38
N HIS A 196 -13.57 -3.47 8.99
CA HIS A 196 -13.73 -3.19 10.42
C HIS A 196 -15.18 -2.90 10.78
N ASP A 197 -15.87 -2.06 10.04
CA ASP A 197 -17.28 -1.73 10.29
C ASP A 197 -18.15 -3.00 10.23
N TYR A 198 -17.97 -3.81 9.20
CA TYR A 198 -18.68 -5.09 9.10
C TYR A 198 -18.29 -6.11 10.16
N PHE A 199 -17.05 -6.05 10.62
CA PHE A 199 -16.55 -6.95 11.66
C PHE A 199 -17.16 -6.63 13.02
N VAL A 200 -17.29 -5.36 13.36
CA VAL A 200 -17.95 -4.91 14.60
C VAL A 200 -19.41 -5.37 14.62
N ASP A 201 -20.16 -5.12 13.53
CA ASP A 201 -21.54 -5.61 13.41
C ASP A 201 -21.61 -7.13 13.56
N GLY A 202 -20.66 -7.85 12.96
CA GLY A 202 -20.59 -9.31 13.05
C GLY A 202 -20.29 -9.83 14.45
N ILE A 203 -19.54 -9.10 15.28
CA ILE A 203 -19.28 -9.44 16.69
C ILE A 203 -20.55 -9.25 17.52
N ASP A 204 -21.30 -8.18 17.31
CA ASP A 204 -22.57 -7.91 17.99
C ASP A 204 -23.62 -8.97 17.64
N ASP A 205 -23.70 -9.38 16.38
CA ASP A 205 -24.53 -10.49 15.93
C ASP A 205 -24.13 -11.79 16.63
N LEU A 206 -22.84 -12.11 16.64
CA LEU A 206 -22.30 -13.33 17.27
C LEU A 206 -22.63 -13.37 18.77
N LYS A 207 -22.43 -12.27 19.48
CA LYS A 207 -22.80 -12.13 20.89
C LYS A 207 -24.28 -12.38 21.12
N THR A 208 -25.14 -11.75 20.30
CA THR A 208 -26.60 -11.91 20.37
C THR A 208 -27.03 -13.35 20.13
N ILE A 209 -26.41 -14.04 19.16
CA ILE A 209 -26.69 -15.45 18.84
C ILE A 209 -26.30 -16.34 20.04
N LEU A 210 -25.10 -16.14 20.60
CA LEU A 210 -24.64 -16.91 21.77
C LEU A 210 -25.56 -16.72 22.99
N GLU A 211 -25.99 -15.49 23.28
CA GLU A 211 -26.91 -15.21 24.38
C GLU A 211 -28.28 -15.87 24.21
N ARG A 212 -28.79 -15.93 22.97
CA ARG A 212 -30.13 -16.49 22.69
C ARG A 212 -30.16 -18.00 22.48
N LYS A 213 -29.14 -18.56 21.84
CA LYS A 213 -29.12 -19.96 21.38
C LYS A 213 -28.10 -20.81 22.11
N GLY A 214 -27.17 -20.20 22.84
CA GLY A 214 -26.05 -20.87 23.50
C GLY A 214 -24.93 -21.26 22.53
N GLU A 215 -24.06 -22.13 22.97
CA GLU A 215 -22.77 -22.42 22.32
C GLU A 215 -22.85 -23.48 21.19
N ASP A 216 -23.98 -24.15 21.02
CA ASP A 216 -24.11 -25.29 20.08
C ASP A 216 -24.51 -24.81 18.69
N TRP A 217 -23.58 -24.87 17.73
CA TRP A 217 -23.77 -24.54 16.32
C TRP A 217 -24.98 -25.18 15.66
N ASN A 218 -25.32 -26.41 16.07
CA ASN A 218 -26.44 -27.12 15.49
C ASN A 218 -27.81 -26.49 15.81
N ARG A 219 -27.87 -25.62 16.82
CA ARG A 219 -29.09 -24.89 17.20
C ARG A 219 -29.27 -23.57 16.42
N TYR A 220 -28.27 -23.16 15.66
CA TYR A 220 -28.35 -21.92 14.89
C TYR A 220 -29.14 -22.16 13.61
N SER A 221 -30.00 -21.22 13.28
CA SER A 221 -30.65 -21.16 11.98
C SER A 221 -29.62 -20.91 10.86
N GLN A 222 -30.01 -21.19 9.61
CA GLN A 222 -29.14 -20.93 8.47
C GLN A 222 -28.71 -19.46 8.40
N SER A 223 -29.63 -18.52 8.69
CA SER A 223 -29.29 -17.09 8.72
C SER A 223 -28.25 -16.76 9.79
N GLU A 224 -28.43 -17.32 11.01
CA GLU A 224 -27.47 -17.09 12.11
C GLU A 224 -26.09 -17.69 11.80
N LYS A 225 -26.05 -18.89 11.19
CA LYS A 225 -24.80 -19.51 10.71
C LYS A 225 -24.10 -18.62 9.69
N MET A 226 -24.85 -18.01 8.77
CA MET A 226 -24.30 -17.10 7.77
C MET A 226 -23.76 -15.81 8.39
N GLN A 227 -24.40 -15.27 9.43
CA GLN A 227 -23.89 -14.09 10.17
C GLN A 227 -22.56 -14.39 10.85
N VAL A 228 -22.45 -15.52 11.56
CA VAL A 228 -21.21 -15.96 12.19
C VAL A 228 -20.11 -16.19 11.15
N ALA A 229 -20.44 -16.85 10.03
CA ALA A 229 -19.48 -17.10 8.95
C ALA A 229 -18.96 -15.79 8.32
N ARG A 230 -19.80 -14.75 8.22
CA ARG A 230 -19.39 -13.41 7.76
C ARG A 230 -18.41 -12.76 8.72
N ALA A 231 -18.66 -12.83 10.04
CA ALA A 231 -17.72 -12.31 11.04
C ALA A 231 -16.35 -13.01 10.94
N ILE A 232 -16.35 -14.34 10.80
CA ILE A 232 -15.13 -15.14 10.58
C ILE A 232 -14.42 -14.72 9.30
N GLN A 233 -15.14 -14.50 8.20
CA GLN A 233 -14.57 -14.03 6.94
C GLN A 233 -13.93 -12.66 7.07
N CYS A 234 -14.58 -11.71 7.78
CA CYS A 234 -13.99 -10.39 8.04
C CYS A 234 -12.72 -10.51 8.86
N ALA A 235 -12.72 -11.25 9.97
CA ALA A 235 -11.56 -11.48 10.80
C ALA A 235 -10.39 -12.06 9.99
N GLN A 236 -10.64 -13.01 9.12
CA GLN A 236 -9.61 -13.61 8.27
C GLN A 236 -9.06 -12.61 7.24
N LEU A 237 -9.92 -11.82 6.60
CA LEU A 237 -9.48 -10.80 5.65
C LEU A 237 -8.62 -9.74 6.34
N ILE A 238 -9.00 -9.30 7.54
CA ILE A 238 -8.19 -8.40 8.37
C ILE A 238 -6.83 -9.04 8.67
N THR A 239 -6.79 -10.33 9.05
CA THR A 239 -5.52 -11.01 9.36
C THR A 239 -4.58 -11.15 8.17
N ILE A 240 -5.08 -11.33 6.95
CA ILE A 240 -4.24 -11.41 5.74
C ILE A 240 -3.78 -10.04 5.23
N LEU A 241 -4.50 -8.95 5.59
CA LEU A 241 -4.08 -7.57 5.30
C LEU A 241 -3.08 -7.02 6.32
N PHE A 242 -2.90 -7.70 7.46
CA PHE A 242 -2.04 -7.24 8.54
C PHE A 242 -0.54 -7.23 8.23
N PRO A 243 0.04 -8.15 7.42
CA PRO A 243 1.46 -8.15 7.06
C PRO A 243 1.91 -6.86 6.40
N HIS A 244 3.24 -6.69 6.26
CA HIS A 244 3.83 -5.50 5.68
C HIS A 244 3.43 -5.30 4.22
N LEU A 245 3.03 -4.08 3.88
CA LEU A 245 2.74 -3.66 2.51
C LEU A 245 3.96 -3.81 1.59
N LEU A 246 5.15 -3.52 2.12
CA LEU A 246 6.39 -3.47 1.36
C LEU A 246 7.29 -4.67 1.67
N ASN A 247 7.98 -5.17 0.64
CA ASN A 247 9.04 -6.16 0.77
C ASN A 247 10.37 -5.48 1.18
N ASP A 248 11.41 -6.27 1.44
CA ASP A 248 12.74 -5.78 1.85
C ASP A 248 13.42 -4.88 0.79
N LYS A 249 12.94 -4.91 -0.46
CA LYS A 249 13.42 -4.04 -1.54
C LYS A 249 12.67 -2.71 -1.63
N GLY A 250 11.63 -2.55 -0.83
CA GLY A 250 10.80 -1.36 -0.84
C GLY A 250 9.75 -1.30 -1.95
N GLU A 251 9.46 -2.44 -2.54
CA GLU A 251 8.39 -2.61 -3.51
C GLU A 251 7.15 -3.14 -2.82
N VAL A 252 5.96 -2.88 -3.37
CA VAL A 252 4.73 -3.49 -2.87
C VAL A 252 4.85 -5.01 -2.99
N SER A 253 4.54 -5.73 -1.91
CA SER A 253 4.65 -7.18 -1.89
C SER A 253 3.52 -7.83 -2.69
N GLU A 254 3.81 -8.93 -3.41
CA GLU A 254 2.77 -9.69 -4.12
C GLU A 254 1.71 -10.25 -3.16
N GLU A 255 2.10 -10.55 -1.92
CA GLU A 255 1.21 -11.07 -0.89
C GLU A 255 0.19 -10.00 -0.48
N SER A 256 0.64 -8.77 -0.27
CA SER A 256 -0.23 -7.64 0.02
C SER A 256 -1.17 -7.33 -1.15
N GLU A 257 -0.68 -7.35 -2.39
CA GLU A 257 -1.54 -7.16 -3.57
C GLU A 257 -2.67 -8.20 -3.64
N LYS A 258 -2.34 -9.48 -3.45
CA LYS A 258 -3.31 -10.57 -3.42
C LYS A 258 -4.31 -10.42 -2.27
N ALA A 259 -3.83 -9.97 -1.09
CA ALA A 259 -4.68 -9.73 0.06
C ALA A 259 -5.69 -8.60 -0.19
N ILE A 260 -5.23 -7.47 -0.73
CA ILE A 260 -6.09 -6.34 -1.12
C ILE A 260 -7.13 -6.76 -2.17
N GLU A 261 -6.73 -7.54 -3.17
CA GLU A 261 -7.69 -8.05 -4.17
C GLU A 261 -8.74 -8.99 -3.57
N LYS A 262 -8.34 -9.89 -2.66
CA LYS A 262 -9.28 -10.78 -1.95
C LYS A 262 -10.28 -9.96 -1.13
N ALA A 263 -9.81 -8.96 -0.38
CA ALA A 263 -10.66 -8.08 0.42
C ALA A 263 -11.66 -7.30 -0.45
N LYS A 264 -11.20 -6.67 -1.54
CA LYS A 264 -12.07 -5.95 -2.48
C LYS A 264 -13.14 -6.85 -3.09
N LYS A 265 -12.78 -8.07 -3.48
CA LYS A 265 -13.76 -9.04 -4.01
C LYS A 265 -14.81 -9.40 -2.97
N ALA A 266 -14.42 -9.64 -1.73
CA ALA A 266 -15.35 -9.97 -0.67
C ALA A 266 -16.31 -8.80 -0.34
N LEU A 267 -15.79 -7.56 -0.32
CA LEU A 267 -16.58 -6.36 -0.09
C LEU A 267 -17.57 -6.11 -1.24
N ALA A 268 -17.16 -6.24 -2.51
CA ALA A 268 -18.01 -6.03 -3.67
C ALA A 268 -19.25 -6.96 -3.73
N PHE A 269 -19.19 -8.16 -3.15
CA PHE A 269 -20.34 -9.06 -3.05
C PHE A 269 -21.35 -8.67 -1.96
N ARG A 270 -21.01 -7.74 -1.08
CA ARG A 270 -21.89 -7.30 0.01
C ARG A 270 -22.80 -6.15 -0.40
N ASP A 271 -22.33 -5.34 -1.34
CA ASP A 271 -23.05 -4.16 -1.84
C ASP A 271 -24.03 -4.51 -2.98
N ALA A 272 -24.05 -5.77 -3.43
CA ALA A 272 -24.92 -6.30 -4.48
C ALA A 272 -26.08 -7.13 -3.90
#